data_ea090e4d4fd799db9eb2ef5e211ddc45
#
_entry.id   ea090e4d4fd799db9eb2ef5e211ddc45
#
_cell.length_a   1.000
_cell.length_b   1.000
_cell.length_c   1.000
_cell.angle_alpha   90.00
_cell.angle_beta   90.00
_cell.angle_gamma   90.00
#
_symmetry.space_group_name_H-M   'P 1'
#
loop_
_entity.id
_entity.type
_entity.pdbx_description
1 polymer ?
#
loop_
_entity_poly.entity_id
_entity_poly.type
_entity_poly.pdbx_seq_one_letter_code
_entity_poly.pdbx_strand_id
1 'polypeptide(L)'
;MLHIERFQVNMLQENCYVVSDETKECVIIDCGAFYPEERTAITQYIKENQLKPVHLLVTHGHLDHNFGNNTIYQEFGLKPEVSAADENLMKGLAKQAETFYQMQLDYQFPPIGRFFVDEEVIKFGSHEFQVIATPGHSSGSVTFYCEAEHVAFTGDTLFHSSIGRTDFPGGSMFRIINSLRHLGQLPDETQVLPGHGEYTSIGEELAHNPYMDR
;
A
#
# COMPACT_ATOMS: atom_id res chain seq x y z
N MET A 1 1.60 -15.51 13.62
CA MET A 1 0.35 -14.73 13.38
C MET A 1 0.73 -13.28 13.16
N LEU A 2 0.19 -12.65 12.13
CA LEU A 2 0.38 -11.23 11.85
C LEU A 2 -0.42 -10.36 12.82
N HIS A 3 0.18 -9.26 13.21
CA HIS A 3 -0.44 -8.18 13.97
C HIS A 3 -0.53 -6.98 13.05
N ILE A 4 -1.76 -6.59 12.70
CA ILE A 4 -2.02 -5.56 11.71
C ILE A 4 -2.70 -4.38 12.40
N GLU A 5 -2.02 -3.23 12.43
CA GLU A 5 -2.59 -1.97 12.89
C GLU A 5 -2.88 -1.08 11.68
N ARG A 6 -4.12 -0.60 11.59
CA ARG A 6 -4.56 0.32 10.54
C ARG A 6 -4.65 1.74 11.07
N PHE A 7 -4.00 2.66 10.40
CA PHE A 7 -4.15 4.09 10.62
C PHE A 7 -4.86 4.69 9.42
N GLN A 8 -6.03 5.25 9.64
CA GLN A 8 -6.73 5.99 8.61
C GLN A 8 -6.22 7.42 8.62
N VAL A 9 -5.59 7.85 7.53
CA VAL A 9 -4.80 9.07 7.49
C VAL A 9 -5.18 9.95 6.29
N ASN A 10 -4.73 11.18 6.34
CA ASN A 10 -4.92 12.29 5.39
C ASN A 10 -6.39 12.60 5.04
N MET A 11 -6.58 13.60 4.14
CA MET A 11 -7.89 14.10 3.75
C MET A 11 -8.70 13.10 2.89
N LEU A 12 -8.04 12.08 2.33
CA LEU A 12 -8.69 11.03 1.55
C LEU A 12 -8.98 9.76 2.35
N GLN A 13 -8.65 9.76 3.66
CA GLN A 13 -8.87 8.60 4.56
C GLN A 13 -8.16 7.34 4.04
N GLU A 14 -6.91 7.51 3.59
CA GLU A 14 -6.06 6.40 3.17
C GLU A 14 -5.74 5.50 4.36
N ASN A 15 -5.63 4.21 4.12
CA ASN A 15 -5.31 3.18 5.10
C ASN A 15 -3.81 2.86 5.08
N CYS A 16 -3.05 3.49 5.97
CA CYS A 16 -1.67 3.11 6.26
C CYS A 16 -1.65 1.90 7.21
N TYR A 17 -0.85 0.89 6.92
CA TYR A 17 -0.75 -0.31 7.75
C TYR A 17 0.63 -0.45 8.37
N VAL A 18 0.66 -0.79 9.67
CA VAL A 18 1.86 -1.30 10.35
C VAL A 18 1.63 -2.77 10.65
N VAL A 19 2.39 -3.64 9.99
CA VAL A 19 2.24 -5.09 10.07
C VAL A 19 3.45 -5.69 10.76
N SER A 20 3.25 -6.40 11.85
CA SER A 20 4.31 -7.00 12.66
C SER A 20 3.99 -8.45 13.04
N ASP A 21 4.98 -9.14 13.57
CA ASP A 21 4.81 -10.47 14.13
C ASP A 21 5.48 -10.59 15.52
N GLU A 22 5.55 -11.81 16.03
CA GLU A 22 6.12 -12.13 17.33
C GLU A 22 7.60 -11.78 17.47
N THR A 23 8.34 -11.63 16.36
CA THR A 23 9.75 -11.23 16.37
C THR A 23 9.97 -9.75 16.65
N LYS A 24 8.87 -8.95 16.60
CA LYS A 24 8.87 -7.50 16.64
C LYS A 24 9.40 -6.82 15.38
N GLU A 25 9.83 -7.54 14.37
CA GLU A 25 10.03 -6.92 13.06
C GLU A 25 8.68 -6.49 12.48
N CYS A 26 8.68 -5.34 11.82
CA CYS A 26 7.47 -4.83 11.16
C CYS A 26 7.77 -4.20 9.82
N VAL A 27 6.73 -4.18 8.99
CA VAL A 27 6.71 -3.44 7.74
C VAL A 27 5.64 -2.36 7.82
N ILE A 28 5.88 -1.25 7.13
CA ILE A 28 4.93 -0.16 6.98
C ILE A 28 4.48 -0.19 5.52
N ILE A 29 3.17 -0.29 5.28
CA ILE A 29 2.57 -0.32 3.95
C ILE A 29 1.80 0.98 3.75
N ASP A 30 2.13 1.71 2.69
CA ASP A 30 1.50 2.96 2.27
C ASP A 30 1.43 4.00 3.41
N CYS A 31 2.52 4.69 3.69
CA CYS A 31 2.51 5.74 4.70
C CYS A 31 1.99 7.06 4.12
N GLY A 32 0.66 7.20 4.07
CA GLY A 32 -0.02 8.40 3.61
C GLY A 32 -0.21 9.50 4.67
N ALA A 33 0.39 9.38 5.85
CA ALA A 33 0.21 10.30 6.96
C ALA A 33 0.60 11.74 6.60
N PHE A 34 -0.38 12.63 6.50
CA PHE A 34 -0.20 14.02 6.13
C PHE A 34 -0.14 14.96 7.34
N TYR A 35 -1.09 14.83 8.28
CA TYR A 35 -1.15 15.69 9.45
C TYR A 35 -0.11 15.31 10.51
N PRO A 36 0.44 16.28 11.27
CA PRO A 36 1.45 16.00 12.31
C PRO A 36 1.02 14.95 13.34
N GLU A 37 -0.26 14.97 13.74
CA GLU A 37 -0.84 14.01 14.69
C GLU A 37 -0.87 12.58 14.15
N GLU A 38 -1.13 12.39 12.85
CA GLU A 38 -1.11 11.08 12.19
C GLU A 38 0.30 10.51 12.14
N ARG A 39 1.28 11.34 11.76
CA ARG A 39 2.71 10.98 11.74
C ARG A 39 3.19 10.58 13.13
N THR A 40 2.77 11.34 14.14
CA THR A 40 3.08 11.07 15.53
C THR A 40 2.45 9.76 15.98
N ALA A 41 1.17 9.51 15.66
CA ALA A 41 0.47 8.29 16.04
C ALA A 41 1.19 7.02 15.51
N ILE A 42 1.56 7.00 14.23
CA ILE A 42 2.28 5.87 13.62
C ILE A 42 3.64 5.67 14.29
N THR A 43 4.44 6.74 14.43
CA THR A 43 5.79 6.61 15.00
C THR A 43 5.78 6.27 16.48
N GLN A 44 4.82 6.77 17.26
CA GLN A 44 4.63 6.39 18.65
C GLN A 44 4.19 4.93 18.79
N TYR A 45 3.21 4.48 18.00
CA TYR A 45 2.78 3.09 17.99
C TYR A 45 3.96 2.12 17.80
N ILE A 46 4.82 2.40 16.81
CA ILE A 46 6.01 1.60 16.54
C ILE A 46 6.95 1.58 17.74
N LYS A 47 7.22 2.75 18.35
CA LYS A 47 8.13 2.88 19.50
C LYS A 47 7.57 2.24 20.77
N GLU A 48 6.31 2.48 21.09
CA GLU A 48 5.65 1.97 22.30
C GLU A 48 5.53 0.44 22.28
N ASN A 49 5.28 -0.14 21.10
CA ASN A 49 5.24 -1.59 20.93
C ASN A 49 6.62 -2.23 20.71
N GLN A 50 7.71 -1.42 20.75
CA GLN A 50 9.09 -1.85 20.56
C GLN A 50 9.29 -2.59 19.22
N LEU A 51 8.58 -2.14 18.19
CA LEU A 51 8.68 -2.71 16.86
C LEU A 51 9.96 -2.25 16.16
N LYS A 52 10.46 -3.08 15.25
CA LYS A 52 11.65 -2.83 14.42
C LYS A 52 11.23 -2.73 12.97
N PRO A 53 10.99 -1.51 12.44
CA PRO A 53 10.64 -1.35 11.05
C PRO A 53 11.79 -1.78 10.14
N VAL A 54 11.51 -2.69 9.21
CA VAL A 54 12.51 -3.23 8.27
C VAL A 54 12.22 -2.88 6.83
N HIS A 55 10.97 -2.58 6.49
CA HIS A 55 10.54 -2.18 5.16
C HIS A 55 9.52 -1.03 5.21
N LEU A 56 9.60 -0.13 4.23
CA LEU A 56 8.57 0.84 3.87
C LEU A 56 8.07 0.47 2.47
N LEU A 57 6.99 -0.29 2.42
CA LEU A 57 6.42 -0.85 1.19
C LEU A 57 5.38 0.11 0.63
N VAL A 58 5.42 0.33 -0.67
CA VAL A 58 4.50 1.24 -1.37
C VAL A 58 3.77 0.44 -2.44
N THR A 59 2.44 0.38 -2.33
CA THR A 59 1.60 -0.33 -3.32
C THR A 59 1.62 0.36 -4.66
N HIS A 60 1.68 1.70 -4.69
CA HIS A 60 1.75 2.51 -5.90
C HIS A 60 2.18 3.97 -5.61
N GLY A 61 2.51 4.70 -6.65
CA GLY A 61 3.17 6.01 -6.55
C GLY A 61 2.24 7.23 -6.42
N HIS A 62 0.97 7.11 -6.02
CA HIS A 62 0.13 8.27 -5.76
C HIS A 62 0.45 8.91 -4.40
N LEU A 63 0.29 10.24 -4.34
CA LEU A 63 0.76 11.05 -3.23
C LEU A 63 0.09 10.72 -1.90
N ASP A 64 -1.20 10.43 -1.91
CA ASP A 64 -1.97 10.10 -0.71
C ASP A 64 -1.48 8.83 0.02
N HIS A 65 -0.80 7.93 -0.68
CA HIS A 65 -0.13 6.77 -0.10
C HIS A 65 1.33 7.06 0.33
N ASN A 66 1.82 8.27 0.12
CA ASN A 66 3.23 8.60 0.25
C ASN A 66 3.53 9.85 1.09
N PHE A 67 2.54 10.60 1.56
CA PHE A 67 2.75 11.85 2.31
C PHE A 67 3.70 11.70 3.51
N GLY A 68 3.63 10.57 4.21
CA GLY A 68 4.39 10.30 5.42
C GLY A 68 5.78 9.69 5.21
N ASN A 69 6.18 9.37 3.98
CA ASN A 69 7.45 8.68 3.69
C ASN A 69 8.65 9.43 4.25
N ASN A 70 8.63 10.78 4.24
CA ASN A 70 9.69 11.58 4.84
C ASN A 70 9.81 11.36 6.35
N THR A 71 8.70 11.25 7.05
CA THR A 71 8.68 10.99 8.50
C THR A 71 9.28 9.62 8.81
N ILE A 72 8.89 8.58 8.06
CA ILE A 72 9.43 7.23 8.24
C ILE A 72 10.93 7.19 7.95
N TYR A 73 11.37 7.91 6.92
CA TYR A 73 12.80 8.02 6.61
C TYR A 73 13.59 8.74 7.71
N GLN A 74 13.07 9.83 8.25
CA GLN A 74 13.73 10.57 9.32
C GLN A 74 13.80 9.80 10.64
N GLU A 75 12.73 9.08 11.00
CA GLU A 75 12.61 8.37 12.27
C GLU A 75 13.30 7.00 12.27
N PHE A 76 13.29 6.30 11.14
CA PHE A 76 13.73 4.90 11.06
C PHE A 76 14.76 4.63 9.97
N GLY A 77 15.09 5.63 9.14
CA GLY A 77 16.06 5.48 8.03
C GLY A 77 15.55 4.68 6.84
N LEU A 78 14.27 4.29 6.82
CA LEU A 78 13.69 3.50 5.73
C LEU A 78 13.33 4.37 4.54
N LYS A 79 13.72 3.89 3.36
CA LYS A 79 13.36 4.48 2.08
C LYS A 79 12.22 3.69 1.44
N PRO A 80 11.32 4.33 0.69
CA PRO A 80 10.22 3.63 0.04
C PRO A 80 10.72 2.58 -0.97
N GLU A 81 10.09 1.42 -0.95
CA GLU A 81 10.28 0.31 -1.88
C GLU A 81 9.03 0.23 -2.75
N VAL A 82 9.18 0.28 -4.08
CA VAL A 82 8.08 0.46 -5.02
C VAL A 82 8.34 -0.27 -6.34
N SER A 83 7.31 -0.50 -7.14
CA SER A 83 7.48 -1.00 -8.51
C SER A 83 8.22 0.02 -9.39
N ALA A 84 9.15 -0.45 -10.23
CA ALA A 84 9.86 0.39 -11.19
C ALA A 84 8.91 1.09 -12.17
N ALA A 85 7.74 0.51 -12.46
CA ALA A 85 6.77 1.11 -13.36
C ALA A 85 6.13 2.40 -12.80
N ASP A 86 6.20 2.63 -11.48
CA ASP A 86 5.74 3.85 -10.81
C ASP A 86 6.88 4.81 -10.44
N GLU A 87 8.11 4.58 -10.90
CA GLU A 87 9.25 5.46 -10.61
C GLU A 87 8.94 6.94 -10.91
N ASN A 88 8.29 7.22 -12.04
CA ASN A 88 7.95 8.59 -12.43
C ASN A 88 6.89 9.22 -11.51
N LEU A 89 5.92 8.45 -11.03
CA LEU A 89 4.95 8.92 -10.04
C LEU A 89 5.66 9.27 -8.73
N MET A 90 6.54 8.40 -8.25
CA MET A 90 7.32 8.64 -7.02
C MET A 90 8.23 9.85 -7.12
N LYS A 91 8.90 10.06 -8.26
CA LYS A 91 9.71 11.27 -8.51
C LYS A 91 8.85 12.53 -8.62
N GLY A 92 7.58 12.38 -8.98
CA GLY A 92 6.62 13.45 -9.18
C GLY A 92 5.76 13.80 -7.97
N LEU A 93 5.99 13.24 -6.77
CA LEU A 93 5.11 13.44 -5.60
C LEU A 93 4.89 14.91 -5.25
N ALA A 94 5.93 15.75 -5.26
CA ALA A 94 5.77 17.20 -5.04
C ALA A 94 4.90 17.86 -6.12
N LYS A 95 5.02 17.41 -7.37
CA LYS A 95 4.19 17.92 -8.48
C LYS A 95 2.74 17.45 -8.36
N GLN A 96 2.49 16.27 -7.85
CA GLN A 96 1.14 15.79 -7.53
C GLN A 96 0.49 16.67 -6.46
N ALA A 97 1.25 17.08 -5.41
CA ALA A 97 0.76 18.00 -4.38
C ALA A 97 0.28 19.33 -4.99
N GLU A 98 1.07 19.94 -5.86
CA GLU A 98 0.69 21.17 -6.55
C GLU A 98 -0.52 20.98 -7.47
N THR A 99 -0.53 19.89 -8.25
CA THR A 99 -1.52 19.70 -9.33
C THR A 99 -2.87 19.27 -8.81
N PHE A 100 -2.91 18.30 -7.89
CA PHE A 100 -4.16 17.68 -7.43
C PHE A 100 -4.70 18.27 -6.13
N TYR A 101 -3.80 18.76 -5.27
CA TYR A 101 -4.17 19.26 -3.95
C TYR A 101 -3.98 20.78 -3.80
N GLN A 102 -3.40 21.46 -4.81
CA GLN A 102 -3.13 22.90 -4.81
C GLN A 102 -2.30 23.35 -3.59
N MET A 103 -1.39 22.49 -3.15
CA MET A 103 -0.54 22.73 -1.98
C MET A 103 0.94 22.64 -2.32
N GLN A 104 1.74 23.40 -1.58
CA GLN A 104 3.19 23.27 -1.56
C GLN A 104 3.59 22.60 -0.26
N LEU A 105 4.40 21.54 -0.37
CA LEU A 105 4.92 20.84 0.80
C LEU A 105 6.21 21.54 1.27
N ASP A 106 6.36 21.64 2.58
CA ASP A 106 7.53 22.25 3.24
C ASP A 106 8.66 21.25 3.52
N TYR A 107 8.54 20.04 2.97
CA TYR A 107 9.51 18.95 3.10
C TYR A 107 9.78 18.27 1.75
N GLN A 108 10.88 17.52 1.69
CA GLN A 108 11.26 16.74 0.53
C GLN A 108 11.01 15.26 0.79
N PHE A 109 10.57 14.53 -0.23
CA PHE A 109 10.43 13.08 -0.15
C PHE A 109 11.82 12.41 -0.16
N PRO A 110 11.97 11.29 0.57
CA PRO A 110 13.20 10.51 0.50
C PRO A 110 13.38 9.92 -0.91
N PRO A 111 14.62 9.62 -1.30
CA PRO A 111 14.84 8.89 -2.55
C PRO A 111 14.26 7.48 -2.45
N ILE A 112 13.87 6.92 -3.59
CA ILE A 112 13.45 5.52 -3.68
C ILE A 112 14.59 4.62 -3.16
N GLY A 113 14.27 3.68 -2.31
CA GLY A 113 15.22 2.73 -1.73
C GLY A 113 15.60 1.63 -2.70
N ARG A 114 14.59 0.98 -3.26
CA ARG A 114 14.75 -0.05 -4.29
C ARG A 114 13.46 -0.26 -5.06
N PHE A 115 13.56 -1.01 -6.15
CA PHE A 115 12.42 -1.46 -6.92
C PHE A 115 12.14 -2.93 -6.65
N PHE A 116 10.85 -3.29 -6.62
CA PHE A 116 10.43 -4.68 -6.63
C PHE A 116 10.73 -5.33 -7.98
N VAL A 117 11.01 -6.64 -7.94
CA VAL A 117 10.95 -7.50 -9.11
C VAL A 117 9.65 -8.31 -9.08
N ASP A 118 9.19 -8.74 -10.26
CA ASP A 118 7.97 -9.56 -10.35
C ASP A 118 8.12 -10.85 -9.52
N GLU A 119 7.03 -11.23 -8.85
CA GLU A 119 6.97 -12.43 -7.99
C GLU A 119 8.00 -12.43 -6.85
N GLU A 120 8.49 -11.25 -6.48
CA GLU A 120 9.41 -11.13 -5.36
C GLU A 120 8.76 -11.56 -4.04
N VAL A 121 9.57 -12.18 -3.17
CA VAL A 121 9.19 -12.49 -1.79
C VAL A 121 9.94 -11.55 -0.85
N ILE A 122 9.19 -10.75 -0.10
CA ILE A 122 9.70 -9.83 0.91
C ILE A 122 9.56 -10.47 2.28
N LYS A 123 10.69 -10.67 2.99
CA LYS A 123 10.70 -11.33 4.30
C LYS A 123 10.80 -10.32 5.42
N PHE A 124 10.04 -10.54 6.48
CA PHE A 124 10.16 -9.84 7.75
C PHE A 124 9.77 -10.77 8.90
N GLY A 125 10.56 -10.77 9.96
CA GLY A 125 10.35 -11.70 11.07
C GLY A 125 10.25 -13.15 10.63
N SER A 126 9.15 -13.80 10.97
CA SER A 126 8.81 -15.17 10.60
C SER A 126 7.82 -15.24 9.41
N HIS A 127 7.50 -14.11 8.80
CA HIS A 127 6.53 -13.98 7.72
C HIS A 127 7.16 -13.48 6.42
N GLU A 128 6.39 -13.61 5.35
CA GLU A 128 6.79 -13.12 4.05
C GLU A 128 5.56 -12.63 3.25
N PHE A 129 5.80 -11.66 2.36
CA PHE A 129 4.84 -11.20 1.37
C PHE A 129 5.30 -11.59 -0.02
N GLN A 130 4.40 -12.15 -0.81
CA GLN A 130 4.54 -12.21 -2.26
C GLN A 130 4.15 -10.86 -2.85
N VAL A 131 4.96 -10.32 -3.74
CA VAL A 131 4.64 -9.12 -4.52
C VAL A 131 3.90 -9.56 -5.77
N ILE A 132 2.61 -9.26 -5.84
CA ILE A 132 1.76 -9.56 -6.99
C ILE A 132 1.57 -8.27 -7.79
N ALA A 133 2.02 -8.23 -9.05
CA ALA A 133 1.75 -7.10 -9.93
C ALA A 133 0.24 -6.99 -10.21
N THR A 134 -0.36 -5.85 -9.86
CA THR A 134 -1.79 -5.56 -10.05
C THR A 134 -2.00 -4.21 -10.76
N PRO A 135 -1.41 -4.03 -11.98
CA PRO A 135 -1.50 -2.75 -12.70
C PRO A 135 -2.92 -2.43 -13.12
N GLY A 136 -3.22 -1.14 -13.21
CA GLY A 136 -4.50 -0.65 -13.74
C GLY A 136 -5.00 0.61 -13.07
N HIS A 137 -4.84 0.77 -11.77
CA HIS A 137 -4.99 2.06 -11.09
C HIS A 137 -3.77 2.95 -11.38
N SER A 138 -2.57 2.41 -11.19
CA SER A 138 -1.33 2.92 -11.75
C SER A 138 -0.65 1.84 -12.60
N SER A 139 0.42 2.22 -13.31
CA SER A 139 1.20 1.25 -14.09
C SER A 139 1.99 0.29 -13.20
N GLY A 140 2.36 0.72 -12.00
CA GLY A 140 3.19 -0.01 -11.06
C GLY A 140 2.44 -0.49 -9.81
N SER A 141 1.10 -0.48 -9.80
CA SER A 141 0.34 -1.02 -8.68
C SER A 141 0.69 -2.46 -8.39
N VAL A 142 0.89 -2.77 -7.10
CA VAL A 142 1.14 -4.11 -6.60
C VAL A 142 0.24 -4.43 -5.41
N THR A 143 0.01 -5.73 -5.20
CA THR A 143 -0.61 -6.28 -3.99
C THR A 143 0.44 -7.05 -3.19
N PHE A 144 0.49 -6.85 -1.88
CA PHE A 144 1.32 -7.65 -0.98
C PHE A 144 0.47 -8.76 -0.37
N TYR A 145 0.79 -10.00 -0.67
CA TYR A 145 0.02 -11.16 -0.23
C TYR A 145 0.82 -12.03 0.75
N CYS A 146 0.26 -12.25 1.94
CA CYS A 146 0.73 -13.22 2.91
C CYS A 146 -0.09 -14.50 2.80
N GLU A 147 0.47 -15.52 2.14
CA GLU A 147 -0.22 -16.80 1.94
C GLU A 147 -0.50 -17.52 3.27
N ALA A 148 0.47 -17.51 4.19
CA ALA A 148 0.36 -18.19 5.49
C ALA A 148 -0.78 -17.66 6.38
N GLU A 149 -1.20 -16.41 6.19
CA GLU A 149 -2.25 -15.77 6.99
C GLU A 149 -3.49 -15.42 6.14
N HIS A 150 -3.49 -15.74 4.86
CA HIS A 150 -4.56 -15.40 3.90
C HIS A 150 -4.93 -13.91 3.96
N VAL A 151 -3.93 -13.02 3.84
CA VAL A 151 -4.10 -11.58 3.90
C VAL A 151 -3.47 -10.92 2.67
N ALA A 152 -4.20 -10.02 2.02
CA ALA A 152 -3.76 -9.27 0.84
C ALA A 152 -3.94 -7.76 1.05
N PHE A 153 -2.86 -6.99 0.95
CA PHE A 153 -2.87 -5.53 0.95
C PHE A 153 -2.91 -5.07 -0.50
N THR A 154 -4.08 -4.64 -0.95
CA THR A 154 -4.38 -4.44 -2.38
C THR A 154 -4.14 -3.02 -2.87
N GLY A 155 -3.75 -2.09 -1.99
CA GLY A 155 -3.70 -0.68 -2.35
C GLY A 155 -5.01 -0.25 -3.02
N ASP A 156 -4.89 0.44 -4.15
CA ASP A 156 -6.02 0.95 -4.91
C ASP A 156 -6.40 0.05 -6.09
N THR A 157 -6.17 -1.26 -5.98
CA THR A 157 -6.62 -2.21 -7.00
C THR A 157 -8.02 -2.71 -6.72
N LEU A 158 -8.28 -3.27 -5.53
CA LEU A 158 -9.55 -3.86 -5.13
C LEU A 158 -10.03 -3.22 -3.82
N PHE A 159 -11.26 -2.73 -3.82
CA PHE A 159 -11.97 -2.18 -2.67
C PHE A 159 -13.21 -3.01 -2.36
N HIS A 160 -13.80 -2.80 -1.18
CA HIS A 160 -15.10 -3.37 -0.86
C HIS A 160 -16.15 -2.90 -1.88
N SER A 161 -16.68 -3.84 -2.66
CA SER A 161 -17.68 -3.64 -3.71
C SER A 161 -17.28 -2.63 -4.81
N SER A 162 -15.99 -2.35 -4.98
CA SER A 162 -15.49 -1.36 -5.93
C SER A 162 -14.05 -1.66 -6.35
N ILE A 163 -13.51 -0.79 -7.21
CA ILE A 163 -12.12 -0.83 -7.68
C ILE A 163 -11.51 0.56 -7.71
N GLY A 164 -10.19 0.65 -7.78
CA GLY A 164 -9.49 1.90 -8.00
C GLY A 164 -9.83 2.54 -9.34
N ARG A 165 -9.84 3.86 -9.40
CA ARG A 165 -10.04 4.63 -10.63
C ARG A 165 -8.93 4.34 -11.64
N THR A 166 -9.26 4.46 -12.92
CA THR A 166 -8.34 4.12 -14.02
C THR A 166 -8.15 5.27 -15.03
N ASP A 167 -8.60 6.47 -14.70
CA ASP A 167 -8.62 7.65 -15.58
C ASP A 167 -7.41 8.58 -15.37
N PHE A 168 -6.53 8.29 -14.41
CA PHE A 168 -5.27 9.01 -14.25
C PHE A 168 -4.19 8.51 -15.21
N PRO A 169 -3.13 9.32 -15.47
CA PRO A 169 -1.99 8.88 -16.27
C PRO A 169 -1.39 7.57 -15.76
N GLY A 170 -1.29 6.57 -16.64
CA GLY A 170 -0.87 5.22 -16.27
C GLY A 170 -2.01 4.27 -15.91
N GLY A 171 -3.23 4.80 -15.71
CA GLY A 171 -4.43 4.01 -15.45
C GLY A 171 -4.94 3.26 -16.69
N SER A 172 -5.59 2.11 -16.47
CA SER A 172 -6.13 1.27 -17.54
C SER A 172 -7.22 0.33 -17.02
N MET A 173 -8.46 0.51 -17.47
CA MET A 173 -9.56 -0.39 -17.15
C MET A 173 -9.26 -1.83 -17.58
N PHE A 174 -8.67 -2.01 -18.74
CA PHE A 174 -8.31 -3.34 -19.23
C PHE A 174 -7.31 -4.05 -18.29
N ARG A 175 -6.30 -3.32 -17.81
CA ARG A 175 -5.30 -3.89 -16.91
C ARG A 175 -5.88 -4.20 -15.53
N ILE A 176 -6.69 -3.30 -14.96
CA ILE A 176 -7.24 -3.54 -13.62
C ILE A 176 -8.18 -4.74 -13.62
N ILE A 177 -8.99 -4.94 -14.66
CA ILE A 177 -9.83 -6.14 -14.77
C ILE A 177 -8.98 -7.41 -14.83
N ASN A 178 -7.87 -7.42 -15.55
CA ASN A 178 -6.96 -8.56 -15.56
C ASN A 178 -6.32 -8.79 -14.18
N SER A 179 -5.94 -7.72 -13.49
CA SER A 179 -5.42 -7.78 -12.12
C SER A 179 -6.45 -8.35 -11.14
N LEU A 180 -7.71 -7.95 -11.25
CA LEU A 180 -8.81 -8.48 -10.44
C LEU A 180 -9.05 -9.98 -10.70
N ARG A 181 -8.96 -10.42 -11.97
CA ARG A 181 -9.04 -11.86 -12.30
C ARG A 181 -7.89 -12.65 -11.69
N HIS A 182 -6.69 -12.07 -11.64
CA HIS A 182 -5.56 -12.69 -10.96
C HIS A 182 -5.81 -12.77 -9.44
N LEU A 183 -6.22 -11.67 -8.81
CA LEU A 183 -6.56 -11.68 -7.38
C LEU A 183 -7.71 -12.62 -7.06
N GLY A 184 -8.69 -12.79 -7.94
CA GLY A 184 -9.79 -13.74 -7.82
C GLY A 184 -9.38 -15.23 -7.82
N GLN A 185 -8.11 -15.55 -8.10
CA GLN A 185 -7.57 -16.91 -7.96
C GLN A 185 -7.03 -17.18 -6.54
N LEU A 186 -6.88 -16.16 -5.71
CA LEU A 186 -6.55 -16.37 -4.30
C LEU A 186 -7.70 -17.08 -3.58
N PRO A 187 -7.43 -17.78 -2.46
CA PRO A 187 -8.46 -18.43 -1.66
C PRO A 187 -9.58 -17.47 -1.25
N ASP A 188 -10.83 -17.92 -1.26
CA ASP A 188 -12.02 -17.11 -0.93
C ASP A 188 -11.93 -16.47 0.48
N GLU A 189 -11.31 -17.16 1.42
CA GLU A 189 -11.06 -16.68 2.78
C GLU A 189 -9.98 -15.59 2.88
N THR A 190 -9.26 -15.28 1.79
CA THR A 190 -8.24 -14.24 1.81
C THR A 190 -8.86 -12.90 2.16
N GLN A 191 -8.44 -12.35 3.29
CA GLN A 191 -8.84 -11.03 3.73
C GLN A 191 -8.17 -9.96 2.85
N VAL A 192 -8.96 -9.03 2.35
CA VAL A 192 -8.51 -7.90 1.53
C VAL A 192 -8.46 -6.64 2.39
N LEU A 193 -7.29 -6.04 2.46
CA LEU A 193 -6.99 -4.80 3.17
C LEU A 193 -6.64 -3.73 2.14
N PRO A 194 -7.63 -2.90 1.74
CA PRO A 194 -7.46 -1.93 0.66
C PRO A 194 -6.75 -0.65 1.12
N GLY A 195 -6.30 0.15 0.16
CA GLY A 195 -5.77 1.49 0.42
C GLY A 195 -6.81 2.48 0.92
N HIS A 196 -8.09 2.26 0.62
CA HIS A 196 -9.20 3.08 1.12
C HIS A 196 -10.41 2.23 1.49
N GLY A 197 -11.18 2.70 2.47
CA GLY A 197 -12.44 2.08 2.88
C GLY A 197 -12.27 0.88 3.80
N GLU A 198 -13.28 0.01 3.82
CA GLU A 198 -13.38 -1.10 4.74
C GLU A 198 -12.72 -2.37 4.19
N TYR A 199 -12.40 -3.28 5.10
CA TYR A 199 -11.90 -4.62 4.77
C TYR A 199 -12.99 -5.44 4.08
N THR A 200 -12.56 -6.39 3.27
CA THR A 200 -13.42 -7.36 2.61
C THR A 200 -12.68 -8.70 2.48
N SER A 201 -13.18 -9.61 1.66
CA SER A 201 -12.51 -10.85 1.30
C SER A 201 -12.63 -11.15 -0.19
N ILE A 202 -11.76 -12.00 -0.71
CA ILE A 202 -11.84 -12.41 -2.12
C ILE A 202 -13.20 -13.06 -2.41
N GLY A 203 -13.70 -13.92 -1.54
CA GLY A 203 -15.01 -14.56 -1.73
C GLY A 203 -16.17 -13.58 -1.73
N GLU A 204 -16.17 -12.58 -0.85
CA GLU A 204 -17.19 -11.52 -0.82
C GLU A 204 -17.18 -10.72 -2.12
N GLU A 205 -16.00 -10.33 -2.60
CA GLU A 205 -15.87 -9.55 -3.82
C GLU A 205 -16.21 -10.36 -5.07
N LEU A 206 -15.87 -11.64 -5.13
CA LEU A 206 -16.30 -12.53 -6.22
C LEU A 206 -17.82 -12.70 -6.28
N ALA A 207 -18.50 -12.62 -5.15
CA ALA A 207 -19.95 -12.75 -5.09
C ALA A 207 -20.70 -11.47 -5.42
N HIS A 208 -20.15 -10.30 -5.08
CA HIS A 208 -20.91 -9.03 -5.05
C HIS A 208 -20.27 -7.89 -5.81
N ASN A 209 -18.96 -7.92 -6.11
CA ASN A 209 -18.29 -6.83 -6.82
C ASN A 209 -18.58 -6.90 -8.31
N PRO A 210 -19.18 -5.82 -8.91
CA PRO A 210 -19.58 -5.84 -10.32
C PRO A 210 -18.40 -5.90 -11.31
N TYR A 211 -17.17 -5.75 -10.84
CA TYR A 211 -15.95 -5.80 -11.65
C TYR A 211 -15.19 -7.12 -11.55
N MET A 212 -15.62 -8.04 -10.66
CA MET A 212 -14.97 -9.33 -10.46
C MET A 212 -15.83 -10.48 -10.98
N ASP A 213 -15.18 -11.38 -11.69
CA ASP A 213 -15.69 -12.67 -12.15
C ASP A 213 -14.54 -13.71 -12.10
N ARG A 214 -14.88 -14.97 -11.91
CA ARG A 214 -13.93 -16.09 -12.05
C ARG A 214 -13.82 -16.58 -13.47
#